data_3a99d5292e76e7866aa049d590f8df7b
#
_entry.id   3a99d5292e76e7866aa049d590f8df7b
#
_cell.length_a   1.000
_cell.length_b   1.000
_cell.length_c   1.000
_cell.angle_alpha   90.00
_cell.angle_beta   90.00
_cell.angle_gamma   90.00
#
_symmetry.space_group_name_H-M   'P 1'
#
loop_
_entity.id
_entity.type
_entity.pdbx_description
1 polymer ?
#
loop_
_entity_poly.entity_id
_entity_poly.type
_entity_poly.pdbx_seq_one_letter_code
_entity_poly.pdbx_strand_id
1 'polypeptide(L)'
;MHLREASEGPTRRGGDLSSIGRKKADCPICRRGRPRDVVAVLRSAWVSAPSRAALPGYVAVVAKRHVVEPFELPASSGFAFWRDVLLVAKALADLFSPVKMNYEIHGNTIPHLHVHLYPRFHADPFVGRPIDSREASFTRSKAERTRISRAIRRATAGSRSTRTVHR
;
A
#
# COMPACT_ATOMS: atom_id res chain seq x y z
N MET A 1 -25.33 28.59 -40.88
CA MET A 1 -24.16 28.19 -40.08
C MET A 1 -24.71 27.47 -38.86
N HIS A 2 -24.85 26.13 -38.93
CA HIS A 2 -25.47 25.32 -37.87
C HIS A 2 -24.38 24.80 -36.96
N LEU A 3 -24.41 25.24 -35.69
CA LEU A 3 -23.63 24.68 -34.64
C LEU A 3 -24.19 23.31 -34.28
N ARG A 4 -23.40 22.25 -34.46
CA ARG A 4 -23.75 20.90 -34.03
C ARG A 4 -23.52 20.81 -32.49
N GLU A 5 -24.60 20.50 -31.79
CA GLU A 5 -24.56 20.15 -30.36
C GLU A 5 -23.70 18.89 -30.18
N ALA A 6 -22.71 19.00 -29.29
CA ALA A 6 -21.92 17.86 -28.88
C ALA A 6 -22.78 16.97 -27.99
N SER A 7 -22.97 15.73 -28.38
CA SER A 7 -23.65 14.70 -27.61
C SER A 7 -22.85 14.41 -26.34
N GLU A 8 -23.45 14.66 -25.18
CA GLU A 8 -22.91 14.26 -23.87
C GLU A 8 -22.83 12.73 -23.83
N GLY A 9 -21.61 12.22 -23.72
CA GLY A 9 -21.35 10.81 -23.48
C GLY A 9 -21.85 10.38 -22.09
N PRO A 10 -22.07 9.07 -21.84
CA PRO A 10 -22.67 8.60 -20.59
C PRO A 10 -21.84 9.02 -19.38
N THR A 11 -22.42 9.84 -18.51
CA THR A 11 -21.85 10.21 -17.21
C THR A 11 -21.58 8.93 -16.41
N ARG A 12 -20.32 8.63 -16.19
CA ARG A 12 -19.90 7.57 -15.26
C ARG A 12 -20.46 7.95 -13.89
N ARG A 13 -21.38 7.15 -13.37
CA ARG A 13 -21.87 7.29 -11.99
C ARG A 13 -20.65 7.22 -11.08
N GLY A 14 -20.30 8.34 -10.46
CA GLY A 14 -19.32 8.38 -9.38
C GLY A 14 -19.78 7.42 -8.28
N GLY A 15 -18.93 6.47 -7.88
CA GLY A 15 -19.27 5.57 -6.79
C GLY A 15 -19.55 6.41 -5.53
N ASP A 16 -20.71 6.17 -4.91
CA ASP A 16 -21.07 6.84 -3.67
C ASP A 16 -20.14 6.37 -2.54
N LEU A 17 -19.25 7.24 -2.09
CA LEU A 17 -18.32 6.95 -1.00
C LEU A 17 -19.05 6.83 0.35
N SER A 18 -20.29 7.29 0.48
CA SER A 18 -21.08 7.14 1.70
C SER A 18 -21.44 5.67 1.98
N SER A 19 -21.44 4.82 0.95
CA SER A 19 -21.69 3.38 1.05
C SER A 19 -20.48 2.58 1.56
N ILE A 20 -19.30 3.19 1.67
CA ILE A 20 -18.10 2.52 2.21
C ILE A 20 -18.28 2.34 3.72
N GLY A 21 -18.66 1.12 4.13
CA GLY A 21 -18.89 0.79 5.53
C GLY A 21 -17.64 0.99 6.39
N ARG A 22 -17.62 2.05 7.21
CA ARG A 22 -16.50 2.35 8.13
C ARG A 22 -16.41 1.39 9.32
N LYS A 23 -17.43 0.53 9.51
CA LYS A 23 -17.50 -0.39 10.65
C LYS A 23 -16.52 -1.55 10.50
N LYS A 24 -15.87 -1.91 11.60
CA LYS A 24 -14.95 -3.05 11.65
C LYS A 24 -15.61 -4.36 11.20
N ALA A 25 -16.89 -4.56 11.53
CA ALA A 25 -17.64 -5.75 11.14
C ALA A 25 -17.78 -5.93 9.62
N ASP A 26 -17.87 -4.82 8.87
CA ASP A 26 -18.04 -4.83 7.42
C ASP A 26 -16.69 -4.91 6.67
N CYS A 27 -15.59 -4.70 7.38
CA CYS A 27 -14.27 -4.68 6.80
C CYS A 27 -13.79 -6.08 6.39
N PRO A 28 -13.48 -6.33 5.11
CA PRO A 28 -13.06 -7.66 4.63
C PRO A 28 -11.70 -8.10 5.23
N ILE A 29 -10.83 -7.17 5.61
CA ILE A 29 -9.55 -7.47 6.28
C ILE A 29 -9.83 -7.94 7.72
N CYS A 30 -10.69 -7.22 8.46
CA CYS A 30 -11.04 -7.57 9.83
C CYS A 30 -11.79 -8.89 9.94
N ARG A 31 -12.76 -9.14 9.03
CA ARG A 31 -13.50 -10.41 8.96
C ARG A 31 -12.58 -11.61 8.71
N ARG A 32 -11.49 -11.43 7.95
CA ARG A 32 -10.48 -12.48 7.71
C ARG A 32 -9.42 -12.54 8.81
N GLY A 33 -9.31 -11.53 9.67
CA GLY A 33 -8.26 -11.39 10.67
C GLY A 33 -6.93 -10.86 10.13
N ARG A 34 -6.74 -10.82 8.81
CA ARG A 34 -5.53 -10.28 8.13
C ARG A 34 -5.80 -10.00 6.67
N PRO A 35 -4.97 -9.17 5.97
CA PRO A 35 -5.04 -9.03 4.51
C PRO A 35 -4.65 -10.34 3.79
N ARG A 36 -4.94 -10.40 2.49
CA ARG A 36 -4.43 -11.46 1.61
C ARG A 36 -2.94 -11.24 1.35
N ASP A 37 -2.27 -12.26 0.81
CA ASP A 37 -0.91 -12.18 0.27
C ASP A 37 0.13 -11.60 1.23
N VAL A 38 0.01 -11.86 2.53
CA VAL A 38 0.95 -11.40 3.55
C VAL A 38 2.33 -12.03 3.31
N VAL A 39 3.35 -11.17 3.22
CA VAL A 39 4.76 -11.54 3.06
C VAL A 39 5.59 -11.22 4.30
N ALA A 40 5.12 -10.29 5.14
CA ALA A 40 5.75 -9.97 6.41
C ALA A 40 4.71 -9.49 7.44
N VAL A 41 5.02 -9.73 8.72
CA VAL A 41 4.25 -9.25 9.86
C VAL A 41 5.16 -8.38 10.71
N LEU A 42 4.80 -7.11 10.86
CA LEU A 42 5.52 -6.12 11.66
C LEU A 42 4.80 -5.90 13.00
N ARG A 43 5.32 -5.00 13.82
CA ARG A 43 4.71 -4.69 15.13
C ARG A 43 3.31 -4.13 14.98
N SER A 44 3.13 -3.12 14.13
CA SER A 44 1.86 -2.38 13.93
C SER A 44 1.16 -2.68 12.61
N ALA A 45 1.79 -3.42 11.69
CA ALA A 45 1.28 -3.63 10.36
C ALA A 45 1.52 -5.06 9.82
N TRP A 46 0.75 -5.41 8.80
CA TRP A 46 1.04 -6.49 7.87
C TRP A 46 1.57 -5.89 6.56
N VAL A 47 2.43 -6.61 5.87
CA VAL A 47 2.85 -6.27 4.51
C VAL A 47 2.26 -7.28 3.54
N SER A 48 1.43 -6.78 2.64
CA SER A 48 0.76 -7.54 1.59
C SER A 48 1.45 -7.31 0.24
N ALA A 49 1.76 -8.38 -0.47
CA ALA A 49 2.37 -8.35 -1.80
C ALA A 49 1.56 -9.22 -2.77
N PRO A 50 0.49 -8.68 -3.40
CA PRO A 50 -0.39 -9.43 -4.28
C PRO A 50 0.37 -9.95 -5.51
N SER A 51 -0.15 -11.02 -6.12
CA SER A 51 0.44 -11.64 -7.31
C SER A 51 0.36 -10.76 -8.55
N ARG A 52 -0.68 -9.92 -8.65
CA ARG A 52 -0.82 -8.91 -9.71
C ARG A 52 -0.60 -7.52 -9.11
N ALA A 53 0.13 -6.67 -9.80
CA ALA A 53 0.48 -5.33 -9.36
C ALA A 53 0.63 -4.39 -10.55
N ALA A 54 0.54 -3.08 -10.29
CA ALA A 54 0.81 -2.06 -11.31
C ALA A 54 2.31 -1.99 -11.63
N LEU A 55 3.17 -2.21 -10.63
CA LEU A 55 4.63 -2.12 -10.78
C LEU A 55 5.36 -3.24 -10.01
N PRO A 56 6.57 -3.65 -10.45
CA PRO A 56 7.46 -4.49 -9.68
C PRO A 56 7.75 -3.89 -8.29
N GLY A 57 7.87 -4.73 -7.28
CA GLY A 57 8.19 -4.28 -5.92
C GLY A 57 7.04 -3.62 -5.15
N TYR A 58 5.87 -3.41 -5.76
CA TYR A 58 4.69 -2.88 -5.08
C TYR A 58 4.30 -3.73 -3.86
N VAL A 59 3.99 -3.08 -2.76
CA VAL A 59 3.36 -3.70 -1.59
C VAL A 59 2.35 -2.75 -0.95
N ALA A 60 1.41 -3.30 -0.17
CA ALA A 60 0.56 -2.55 0.73
C ALA A 60 0.99 -2.81 2.18
N VAL A 61 1.23 -1.75 2.94
CA VAL A 61 1.45 -1.80 4.40
C VAL A 61 0.12 -1.53 5.08
N VAL A 62 -0.46 -2.55 5.70
CA VAL A 62 -1.83 -2.57 6.23
C VAL A 62 -1.78 -2.49 7.75
N ALA A 63 -2.44 -1.51 8.35
CA ALA A 63 -2.48 -1.36 9.80
C ALA A 63 -3.14 -2.57 10.47
N LYS A 64 -2.60 -3.03 11.62
CA LYS A 64 -3.24 -4.09 12.43
C LYS A 64 -4.49 -3.60 13.14
N ARG A 65 -4.49 -2.33 13.55
CA ARG A 65 -5.66 -1.70 14.14
C ARG A 65 -6.62 -1.29 13.04
N HIS A 66 -7.90 -1.60 13.21
CA HIS A 66 -8.91 -1.09 12.30
C HIS A 66 -9.15 0.39 12.56
N VAL A 67 -8.75 1.19 11.63
CA VAL A 67 -9.09 2.60 11.42
C VAL A 67 -9.20 2.81 9.91
N VAL A 68 -9.89 3.83 9.48
CA VAL A 68 -10.00 4.17 8.05
C VAL A 68 -8.95 5.23 7.69
N GLU A 69 -8.81 6.23 8.57
CA GLU A 69 -7.92 7.36 8.35
C GLU A 69 -6.68 7.32 9.26
N PRO A 70 -5.54 7.83 8.80
CA PRO A 70 -4.33 7.90 9.63
C PRO A 70 -4.51 8.67 10.93
N PHE A 71 -5.29 9.75 10.92
CA PHE A 71 -5.52 10.61 12.09
C PHE A 71 -6.40 9.95 13.16
N GLU A 72 -7.08 8.85 12.87
CA GLU A 72 -7.84 8.05 13.85
C GLU A 72 -6.93 7.17 14.74
N LEU A 73 -5.66 7.03 14.37
CA LEU A 73 -4.71 6.32 15.21
C LEU A 73 -4.31 7.17 16.44
N PRO A 74 -4.31 6.62 17.65
CA PRO A 74 -3.63 7.25 18.78
C PRO A 74 -2.18 7.56 18.42
N ALA A 75 -1.63 8.67 18.89
CA ALA A 75 -0.31 9.16 18.50
C ALA A 75 0.79 8.09 18.55
N SER A 76 0.90 7.33 19.64
CA SER A 76 1.89 6.25 19.79
C SER A 76 1.72 5.13 18.75
N SER A 77 0.47 4.78 18.39
CA SER A 77 0.15 3.80 17.36
C SER A 77 0.44 4.35 15.97
N GLY A 78 0.15 5.63 15.74
CA GLY A 78 0.47 6.35 14.50
C GLY A 78 1.96 6.37 14.24
N PHE A 79 2.78 6.78 15.22
CA PHE A 79 4.25 6.72 15.12
C PHE A 79 4.78 5.32 14.84
N ALA A 80 4.22 4.30 15.51
CA ALA A 80 4.62 2.91 15.28
C ALA A 80 4.27 2.45 13.86
N PHE A 81 3.09 2.83 13.35
CA PHE A 81 2.66 2.50 12.00
C PHE A 81 3.54 3.16 10.93
N TRP A 82 3.77 4.46 11.05
CA TRP A 82 4.62 5.18 10.09
C TRP A 82 6.07 4.70 10.11
N ARG A 83 6.60 4.34 11.30
CA ARG A 83 7.92 3.69 11.38
C ARG A 83 7.95 2.37 10.61
N ASP A 84 6.91 1.54 10.71
CA ASP A 84 6.83 0.30 9.96
C ASP A 84 6.72 0.56 8.45
N VAL A 85 5.94 1.58 8.02
CA VAL A 85 5.86 2.02 6.62
C VAL A 85 7.23 2.43 6.06
N LEU A 86 7.94 3.31 6.78
CA LEU A 86 9.26 3.79 6.34
C LEU A 86 10.31 2.69 6.31
N LEU A 87 10.27 1.75 7.26
CA LEU A 87 11.16 0.59 7.28
C LEU A 87 10.93 -0.28 6.04
N VAL A 88 9.68 -0.55 5.68
CA VAL A 88 9.33 -1.32 4.48
C VAL A 88 9.77 -0.58 3.23
N ALA A 89 9.48 0.72 3.13
CA ALA A 89 9.88 1.55 1.99
C ALA A 89 11.40 1.53 1.77
N LYS A 90 12.19 1.67 2.85
CA LYS A 90 13.67 1.58 2.78
C LYS A 90 14.12 0.21 2.31
N ALA A 91 13.54 -0.88 2.85
CA ALA A 91 13.88 -2.24 2.44
C ALA A 91 13.58 -2.51 0.96
N LEU A 92 12.49 -1.93 0.42
CA LEU A 92 12.16 -2.01 -1.00
C LEU A 92 13.11 -1.15 -1.86
N ALA A 93 13.46 0.04 -1.38
CA ALA A 93 14.42 0.90 -2.08
C ALA A 93 15.80 0.23 -2.20
N ASP A 94 16.27 -0.42 -1.14
CA ASP A 94 17.53 -1.17 -1.15
C ASP A 94 17.47 -2.41 -2.07
N LEU A 95 16.30 -3.04 -2.18
CA LEU A 95 16.11 -4.25 -2.98
C LEU A 95 15.96 -3.98 -4.48
N PHE A 96 15.27 -2.89 -4.86
CA PHE A 96 14.87 -2.61 -6.24
C PHE A 96 15.58 -1.41 -6.86
N SER A 97 16.29 -0.59 -6.06
CA SER A 97 16.99 0.63 -6.50
C SER A 97 16.12 1.55 -7.37
N PRO A 98 14.90 1.90 -6.93
CA PRO A 98 14.02 2.78 -7.69
C PRO A 98 14.54 4.21 -7.71
N VAL A 99 14.14 5.00 -8.71
CA VAL A 99 14.44 6.45 -8.75
C VAL A 99 13.64 7.22 -7.69
N LYS A 100 12.49 6.68 -7.26
CA LYS A 100 11.60 7.28 -6.26
C LYS A 100 10.68 6.22 -5.65
N MET A 101 10.23 6.44 -4.42
CA MET A 101 9.11 5.72 -3.81
C MET A 101 7.87 6.61 -3.80
N ASN A 102 6.74 6.12 -4.32
CA ASN A 102 5.44 6.73 -4.10
C ASN A 102 4.77 6.08 -2.88
N TYR A 103 4.13 6.93 -2.07
CA TYR A 103 3.32 6.55 -0.91
C TYR A 103 1.91 7.03 -1.16
N GLU A 104 0.95 6.12 -1.24
CA GLU A 104 -0.44 6.48 -1.57
C GLU A 104 -1.40 5.88 -0.55
N ILE A 105 -2.36 6.67 -0.10
CA ILE A 105 -3.44 6.26 0.81
C ILE A 105 -4.75 6.61 0.12
N HIS A 106 -5.57 5.61 -0.13
CA HIS A 106 -6.84 5.79 -0.83
C HIS A 106 -8.05 5.42 0.04
N GLY A 107 -8.16 4.16 0.50
CA GLY A 107 -9.28 3.70 1.31
C GLY A 107 -10.62 3.56 0.56
N ASN A 108 -10.69 3.91 -0.72
CA ASN A 108 -11.93 4.03 -1.51
C ASN A 108 -12.66 2.70 -1.75
N THR A 109 -12.00 1.56 -1.60
CA THR A 109 -12.59 0.23 -1.83
C THR A 109 -12.63 -0.59 -0.55
N ILE A 110 -11.59 -0.49 0.27
CA ILE A 110 -11.47 -1.20 1.54
C ILE A 110 -11.26 -0.15 2.63
N PRO A 111 -12.26 0.11 3.49
CA PRO A 111 -12.19 1.12 4.56
C PRO A 111 -11.35 0.59 5.73
N HIS A 112 -10.07 0.44 5.50
CA HIS A 112 -9.08 -0.01 6.47
C HIS A 112 -7.74 0.62 6.10
N LEU A 113 -7.13 1.33 7.01
CA LEU A 113 -5.88 2.06 6.76
C LEU A 113 -4.80 1.15 6.17
N HIS A 114 -4.38 1.50 4.98
CA HIS A 114 -3.24 0.89 4.31
C HIS A 114 -2.51 1.93 3.46
N VAL A 115 -1.20 1.79 3.39
CA VAL A 115 -0.32 2.61 2.56
C VAL A 115 0.20 1.76 1.42
N HIS A 116 -0.07 2.19 0.19
CA HIS A 116 0.51 1.61 -1.00
C HIS A 116 1.93 2.16 -1.18
N LEU A 117 2.91 1.28 -1.34
CA LEU A 117 4.30 1.62 -1.63
C LEU A 117 4.64 1.16 -3.05
N TYR A 118 4.91 2.13 -3.92
CA TYR A 118 5.28 1.86 -5.30
C TYR A 118 6.71 2.31 -5.58
N PRO A 119 7.65 1.38 -5.79
CA PRO A 119 8.94 1.72 -6.41
C PRO A 119 8.71 2.26 -7.81
N ARG A 120 9.24 3.46 -8.11
CA ARG A 120 9.13 4.11 -9.42
C ARG A 120 10.44 3.96 -10.18
N PHE A 121 10.34 3.71 -11.47
CA PHE A 121 11.50 3.48 -12.35
C PHE A 121 11.47 4.46 -13.53
N HIS A 122 12.63 4.73 -14.16
CA HIS A 122 12.72 5.68 -15.27
C HIS A 122 11.76 5.37 -16.43
N ALA A 123 11.53 4.09 -16.71
CA ALA A 123 10.69 3.63 -17.81
C ALA A 123 9.41 2.94 -17.35
N ASP A 124 8.86 3.28 -16.15
CA ASP A 124 7.60 2.71 -15.74
C ASP A 124 6.42 3.32 -16.54
N PRO A 125 5.30 2.60 -16.71
CA PRO A 125 4.19 3.05 -17.57
C PRO A 125 3.42 4.26 -17.02
N PHE A 126 3.77 4.76 -15.82
CA PHE A 126 3.10 5.86 -15.14
C PHE A 126 3.98 7.11 -15.03
N VAL A 127 4.98 7.29 -15.89
CA VAL A 127 5.80 8.51 -15.90
C VAL A 127 4.91 9.73 -16.11
N GLY A 128 5.06 10.74 -15.24
CA GLY A 128 4.30 12.00 -15.31
C GLY A 128 2.82 11.92 -14.88
N ARG A 129 2.33 10.76 -14.42
CA ARG A 129 0.94 10.59 -13.98
C ARG A 129 0.82 9.74 -12.70
N PRO A 130 -0.32 9.81 -11.99
CA PRO A 130 -0.63 8.90 -10.87
C PRO A 130 -0.67 7.44 -11.32
N ILE A 131 -0.42 6.52 -10.38
CA ILE A 131 -0.52 5.09 -10.64
C ILE A 131 -1.99 4.68 -10.66
N ASP A 132 -2.44 4.04 -11.74
CA ASP A 132 -3.74 3.40 -11.79
C ASP A 132 -3.59 1.90 -11.51
N SER A 133 -4.04 1.45 -10.34
CA SER A 133 -3.97 0.04 -9.95
C SER A 133 -4.82 -0.88 -10.84
N ARG A 134 -5.78 -0.33 -11.59
CA ARG A 134 -6.60 -1.07 -12.57
C ARG A 134 -5.79 -1.49 -13.80
N GLU A 135 -4.71 -0.76 -14.10
CA GLU A 135 -3.75 -1.09 -15.15
C GLU A 135 -2.71 -2.12 -14.67
N ALA A 136 -3.03 -2.97 -13.69
CA ALA A 136 -2.11 -3.96 -13.14
C ALA A 136 -1.73 -5.01 -14.19
N SER A 137 -0.61 -4.80 -14.85
CA SER A 137 -0.06 -5.67 -15.90
C SER A 137 1.08 -6.57 -15.41
N PHE A 138 1.70 -6.22 -14.29
CA PHE A 138 2.82 -6.96 -13.72
C PHE A 138 2.34 -8.19 -12.94
N THR A 139 2.84 -9.37 -13.31
CA THR A 139 2.61 -10.62 -12.56
C THR A 139 3.86 -10.95 -11.75
N ARG A 140 3.72 -10.95 -10.44
CA ARG A 140 4.80 -11.21 -9.49
C ARG A 140 5.14 -12.68 -9.40
N SER A 141 6.41 -13.02 -9.51
CA SER A 141 6.90 -14.38 -9.29
C SER A 141 6.97 -14.74 -7.79
N LYS A 142 6.98 -16.04 -7.50
CA LYS A 142 7.25 -16.55 -6.14
C LYS A 142 8.63 -16.10 -5.64
N ALA A 143 9.62 -16.04 -6.53
CA ALA A 143 10.98 -15.59 -6.21
C ALA A 143 11.00 -14.13 -5.76
N GLU A 144 10.28 -13.23 -6.43
CA GLU A 144 10.17 -11.83 -6.03
C GLU A 144 9.50 -11.70 -4.65
N ARG A 145 8.38 -12.41 -4.42
CA ARG A 145 7.74 -12.44 -3.09
C ARG A 145 8.70 -12.85 -1.99
N THR A 146 9.51 -13.87 -2.24
CA THR A 146 10.52 -14.35 -1.28
C THR A 146 11.60 -13.31 -1.04
N ARG A 147 12.09 -12.62 -2.08
CA ARG A 147 13.08 -11.55 -1.97
C ARG A 147 12.54 -10.38 -1.13
N ILE A 148 11.31 -9.93 -1.39
CA ILE A 148 10.63 -8.89 -0.61
C ILE A 148 10.52 -9.31 0.86
N SER A 149 10.02 -10.51 1.14
CA SER A 149 9.89 -11.03 2.50
C SER A 149 11.23 -11.05 3.24
N ARG A 150 12.30 -11.53 2.60
CA ARG A 150 13.65 -11.57 3.17
C ARG A 150 14.21 -10.17 3.45
N ALA A 151 14.05 -9.23 2.52
CA ALA A 151 14.51 -7.85 2.68
C ALA A 151 13.86 -7.18 3.89
N ILE A 152 12.54 -7.29 4.02
CA ILE A 152 11.80 -6.71 5.14
C ILE A 152 12.20 -7.36 6.47
N ARG A 153 12.37 -8.68 6.51
CA ARG A 153 12.82 -9.39 7.73
C ARG A 153 14.23 -8.94 8.18
N ARG A 154 15.16 -8.76 7.25
CA ARG A 154 16.51 -8.25 7.56
C ARG A 154 16.44 -6.83 8.14
N ALA A 155 15.67 -5.94 7.51
CA ALA A 155 15.50 -4.57 7.99
C ALA A 155 14.89 -4.53 9.41
N THR A 156 13.91 -5.41 9.70
CA THR A 156 13.30 -5.52 11.03
C THR A 156 14.25 -6.06 12.09
N ALA A 157 15.13 -6.97 11.77
CA ALA A 157 16.14 -7.51 12.69
C ALA A 157 17.19 -6.44 13.02
N GLY A 158 17.70 -5.71 12.03
CA GLY A 158 18.67 -4.62 12.23
C GLY A 158 18.11 -3.47 13.09
N SER A 159 16.84 -3.11 12.90
CA SER A 159 16.17 -2.07 13.69
C SER A 159 15.99 -2.42 15.18
N ARG A 160 16.09 -3.69 15.57
CA ARG A 160 16.05 -4.13 16.98
C ARG A 160 17.41 -4.01 17.63
N SER A 161 18.48 -4.27 16.89
CA SER A 161 19.86 -4.24 17.41
C SER A 161 20.32 -2.83 17.78
N THR A 162 19.94 -1.80 17.03
CA THR A 162 20.33 -0.41 17.29
C THR A 162 19.66 0.20 18.54
N ARG A 163 18.62 -0.42 19.11
CA ARG A 163 17.97 0.06 20.34
C ARG A 163 18.72 -0.29 21.63
N THR A 164 19.66 -1.22 21.60
CA THR A 164 20.35 -1.72 22.80
C THR A 164 21.61 -0.89 23.13
N VAL A 165 22.06 0.01 22.26
CA VAL A 165 23.35 0.75 22.39
C VAL A 165 23.19 2.11 23.09
N HIS A 166 21.98 2.59 23.36
CA HIS A 166 21.73 3.85 24.08
C HIS A 166 20.91 3.62 25.37
N ARG A 167 21.52 2.94 26.33
CA ARG A 167 21.17 2.99 27.76
C ARG A 167 22.43 3.27 28.58
#